data_c9380a7b8f7506d8bd711131755c6441
#
_entry.id   c9380a7b8f7506d8bd711131755c6441
#
_cell.length_a   1.000
_cell.length_b   1.000
_cell.length_c   1.000
_cell.angle_alpha   90.00
_cell.angle_beta   90.00
_cell.angle_gamma   90.00
#
_symmetry.space_group_name_H-M   'P 1'
#
loop_
_entity.id
_entity.type
_entity.pdbx_description
1 polymer ?
#
loop_
_entity_poly.entity_id
_entity_poly.type
_entity_poly.pdbx_seq_one_letter_code
_entity_poly.pdbx_strand_id
1 'polypeptide(L)'
;MRQTMTKHIKVSGQIVDNDTEQMFDFFGMECTSPKMVDSILNDDDNSDPDIDTDTGDNEPEDVVVDIASNGGDVSAGSQIYTALRSYQGNVIVNVVGLAASAASVIAMAGDKVRMSPTSQLMIHKAMTSSYGNADDMNKVSSVLSKVDQSIASAYQAKTGMKQTDVLKMMQDETWMTADDAVRLGFADEIMFSNDDDNDADADDPDTDDGNDVVDQLQFAAATTPVPRKDKVDDFIKMMKMMDFLKSESDKSQHSDSNKTIVTKSDTHKSLTQQKLDSLLND
;
A
#
# COMPACT_ATOMS: atom_id res chain seq x y z
N MET A 1 32.76 -10.87 12.81
CA MET A 1 31.71 -10.74 11.77
C MET A 1 30.59 -9.93 12.40
N ARG A 2 30.39 -8.69 11.99
CA ARG A 2 29.22 -7.88 12.39
C ARG A 2 28.01 -8.53 11.70
N GLN A 3 27.00 -8.86 12.45
CA GLN A 3 25.72 -9.31 11.92
C GLN A 3 25.03 -8.02 11.42
N THR A 4 25.01 -7.79 10.11
CA THR A 4 24.21 -6.70 9.53
C THR A 4 22.76 -7.00 9.85
N MET A 5 22.13 -6.16 10.63
CA MET A 5 20.70 -6.27 10.87
C MET A 5 19.98 -5.93 9.57
N THR A 6 18.97 -6.66 9.20
CA THR A 6 18.19 -6.47 7.99
C THR A 6 16.78 -6.06 8.42
N LYS A 7 16.28 -4.94 7.91
CA LYS A 7 14.89 -4.52 8.13
C LYS A 7 13.96 -5.35 7.25
N HIS A 8 12.83 -5.77 7.81
CA HIS A 8 11.83 -6.54 7.07
C HIS A 8 10.51 -5.77 6.96
N ILE A 9 10.03 -5.59 5.74
CA ILE A 9 8.75 -4.95 5.42
C ILE A 9 7.86 -6.01 4.76
N LYS A 10 6.63 -6.14 5.26
CA LYS A 10 5.61 -6.97 4.65
C LYS A 10 4.57 -6.09 3.96
N VAL A 11 4.46 -6.18 2.64
CA VAL A 11 3.41 -5.55 1.85
C VAL A 11 2.35 -6.59 1.56
N SER A 12 1.26 -6.56 2.33
CA SER A 12 0.19 -7.56 2.27
C SER A 12 -1.19 -6.92 2.42
N GLY A 13 -2.23 -7.67 2.07
CA GLY A 13 -3.59 -7.17 2.06
C GLY A 13 -3.78 -6.04 1.05
N GLN A 14 -4.61 -5.07 1.38
CA GLN A 14 -4.92 -3.94 0.51
C GLN A 14 -3.98 -2.77 0.77
N ILE A 15 -3.49 -2.12 -0.30
CA ILE A 15 -2.73 -0.88 -0.20
C ILE A 15 -3.72 0.26 0.00
N VAL A 16 -3.55 1.01 1.10
CA VAL A 16 -4.47 2.05 1.53
C VAL A 16 -3.71 3.31 1.96
N ASP A 17 -4.41 4.45 2.01
CA ASP A 17 -3.87 5.65 2.63
C ASP A 17 -3.86 5.55 4.18
N ASN A 18 -3.15 6.45 4.84
CA ASN A 18 -2.99 6.42 6.30
C ASN A 18 -4.31 6.62 7.09
N ASP A 19 -5.30 7.29 6.49
CA ASP A 19 -6.60 7.50 7.12
C ASP A 19 -7.44 6.21 7.04
N THR A 20 -7.39 5.54 5.90
CA THR A 20 -8.07 4.27 5.66
C THR A 20 -7.47 3.13 6.49
N GLU A 21 -6.16 3.14 6.78
CA GLU A 21 -5.47 2.20 7.67
C GLU A 21 -6.21 2.04 8.99
N GLN A 22 -6.58 3.15 9.65
CA GLN A 22 -7.28 3.12 10.95
C GLN A 22 -8.61 2.36 10.89
N MET A 23 -9.31 2.46 9.76
CA MET A 23 -10.55 1.72 9.55
C MET A 23 -10.29 0.21 9.36
N PHE A 24 -9.25 -0.15 8.61
CA PHE A 24 -8.85 -1.54 8.40
C PHE A 24 -8.43 -2.20 9.71
N ASP A 25 -7.60 -1.50 10.52
CA ASP A 25 -7.17 -1.95 11.85
C ASP A 25 -8.36 -2.20 12.78
N PHE A 26 -9.32 -1.28 12.79
CA PHE A 26 -10.53 -1.44 13.62
C PHE A 26 -11.33 -2.70 13.27
N PHE A 27 -11.41 -3.05 11.99
CA PHE A 27 -12.11 -4.26 11.53
C PHE A 27 -11.23 -5.52 11.49
N GLY A 28 -9.96 -5.41 11.88
CA GLY A 28 -9.00 -6.52 11.83
C GLY A 28 -8.70 -6.98 10.41
N MET A 29 -8.79 -6.08 9.42
CA MET A 29 -8.48 -6.37 8.01
C MET A 29 -7.03 -6.06 7.71
N GLU A 30 -6.38 -6.95 6.97
CA GLU A 30 -4.97 -6.77 6.58
C GLU A 30 -4.82 -5.68 5.51
N CYS A 31 -3.93 -4.72 5.76
CA CYS A 31 -3.60 -3.66 4.82
C CYS A 31 -2.13 -3.23 4.93
N THR A 32 -1.69 -2.43 3.97
CA THR A 32 -0.39 -1.77 3.99
C THR A 32 -0.57 -0.29 3.66
N SER A 33 -0.05 0.59 4.51
CA SER A 33 -0.07 2.05 4.32
C SER A 33 1.34 2.63 4.20
N PRO A 34 1.50 3.83 3.63
CA PRO A 34 2.77 4.54 3.62
C PRO A 34 3.37 4.70 5.01
N LYS A 35 2.55 5.04 6.01
CA LYS A 35 3.00 5.22 7.41
C LYS A 35 3.60 3.95 8.01
N MET A 36 3.02 2.78 7.73
CA MET A 36 3.57 1.50 8.21
C MET A 36 4.97 1.26 7.63
N VAL A 37 5.16 1.52 6.33
CA VAL A 37 6.45 1.36 5.66
C VAL A 37 7.47 2.39 6.18
N ASP A 38 7.09 3.66 6.26
CA ASP A 38 7.94 4.74 6.75
C ASP A 38 8.40 4.48 8.19
N SER A 39 7.53 3.94 9.06
CA SER A 39 7.89 3.63 10.44
C SER A 39 9.02 2.60 10.52
N ILE A 40 9.02 1.57 9.66
CA ILE A 40 10.06 0.54 9.63
C ILE A 40 11.36 1.10 9.01
N LEU A 41 11.24 1.89 7.94
CA LEU A 41 12.42 2.46 7.27
C LEU A 41 13.17 3.43 8.19
N ASN A 42 12.45 4.22 9.00
CA ASN A 42 13.00 5.26 9.88
C ASN A 42 13.14 4.79 11.34
N ASP A 43 12.87 3.52 11.65
CA ASP A 43 13.07 2.96 12.98
C ASP A 43 14.57 2.69 13.18
N ASP A 44 15.25 3.70 13.71
CA ASP A 44 16.63 3.56 14.16
C ASP A 44 16.60 2.91 15.56
N ASP A 45 16.55 1.58 15.60
CA ASP A 45 16.55 0.75 16.82
C ASP A 45 17.82 0.96 17.72
N ASN A 46 18.67 1.91 17.39
CA ASN A 46 19.90 2.26 18.09
C ASN A 46 19.81 3.55 18.92
N SER A 47 18.62 3.96 19.35
CA SER A 47 18.50 5.04 20.34
C SER A 47 18.71 4.53 21.77
N ASP A 48 19.77 3.77 22.01
CA ASP A 48 20.34 3.65 23.35
C ASP A 48 21.11 4.95 23.62
N PRO A 49 20.60 5.84 24.51
CA PRO A 49 21.22 7.14 24.77
C PRO A 49 22.64 7.06 25.38
N ASP A 50 23.09 5.86 25.74
CA ASP A 50 24.41 5.61 26.34
C ASP A 50 25.44 5.05 25.32
N ILE A 51 25.06 4.80 24.06
CA ILE A 51 26.01 4.42 23.02
C ILE A 51 26.47 5.67 22.28
N ASP A 52 27.74 5.99 22.44
CA ASP A 52 28.45 7.07 21.73
C ASP A 52 28.47 6.75 20.21
N THR A 53 27.53 7.35 19.44
CA THR A 53 27.33 7.08 18.00
C THR A 53 28.36 7.78 17.11
N ASP A 54 29.49 8.25 17.67
CA ASP A 54 30.56 8.90 16.91
C ASP A 54 31.59 7.90 16.31
N THR A 55 31.17 6.68 15.98
CA THR A 55 31.96 5.77 15.15
C THR A 55 31.45 5.80 13.70
N GLY A 56 31.99 6.70 12.93
CA GLY A 56 31.66 7.17 11.61
C GLY A 56 31.62 6.16 10.44
N ASP A 57 31.02 4.97 10.57
CA ASP A 57 30.81 4.00 9.48
C ASP A 57 29.49 3.21 9.69
N ASN A 58 28.37 3.91 9.86
CA ASN A 58 27.06 3.25 9.79
C ASN A 58 26.59 3.24 8.33
N GLU A 59 27.00 2.19 7.58
CA GLU A 59 26.32 1.88 6.33
C GLU A 59 24.84 1.57 6.65
N PRO A 60 23.88 2.10 5.88
CA PRO A 60 22.46 1.84 6.11
C PRO A 60 22.18 0.33 5.96
N GLU A 61 21.29 -0.18 6.80
CA GLU A 61 20.90 -1.59 6.79
C GLU A 61 20.18 -1.95 5.49
N ASP A 62 20.32 -3.21 5.05
CA ASP A 62 19.54 -3.70 3.92
C ASP A 62 18.06 -3.83 4.32
N VAL A 63 17.16 -3.60 3.38
CA VAL A 63 15.72 -3.77 3.53
C VAL A 63 15.23 -4.91 2.66
N VAL A 64 14.52 -5.86 3.26
CA VAL A 64 13.81 -6.92 2.54
C VAL A 64 12.32 -6.63 2.58
N VAL A 65 11.70 -6.57 1.41
CA VAL A 65 10.27 -6.29 1.23
C VAL A 65 9.58 -7.52 0.65
N ASP A 66 8.78 -8.21 1.46
CA ASP A 66 7.99 -9.36 1.00
C ASP A 66 6.61 -8.89 0.55
N ILE A 67 6.24 -9.14 -0.72
CA ILE A 67 4.99 -8.68 -1.33
C ILE A 67 4.05 -9.85 -1.58
N ALA A 68 2.83 -9.74 -1.02
CA ALA A 68 1.68 -10.59 -1.31
C ALA A 68 0.39 -9.74 -1.26
N SER A 69 0.15 -8.93 -2.29
CA SER A 69 -0.94 -7.93 -2.30
C SER A 69 -1.59 -7.81 -3.67
N ASN A 70 -2.90 -7.63 -3.67
CA ASN A 70 -3.70 -7.33 -4.86
C ASN A 70 -3.59 -5.86 -5.33
N GLY A 71 -2.86 -5.03 -4.58
CA GLY A 71 -2.78 -3.59 -4.84
C GLY A 71 -3.81 -2.80 -4.03
N GLY A 72 -4.23 -1.65 -4.56
CA GLY A 72 -5.17 -0.75 -3.89
C GLY A 72 -5.00 0.70 -4.33
N ASP A 73 -4.86 1.62 -3.38
CA ASP A 73 -4.71 3.04 -3.66
C ASP A 73 -3.40 3.37 -4.38
N VAL A 74 -3.52 3.99 -5.56
CA VAL A 74 -2.37 4.33 -6.41
C VAL A 74 -1.47 5.37 -5.77
N SER A 75 -2.04 6.34 -5.04
CA SER A 75 -1.27 7.40 -4.38
C SER A 75 -0.46 6.84 -3.22
N ALA A 76 -1.06 5.96 -2.42
CA ALA A 76 -0.38 5.26 -1.34
C ALA A 76 0.74 4.35 -1.90
N GLY A 77 0.47 3.60 -2.97
CA GLY A 77 1.49 2.81 -3.67
C GLY A 77 2.65 3.64 -4.19
N SER A 78 2.37 4.82 -4.76
CA SER A 78 3.41 5.76 -5.21
C SER A 78 4.24 6.35 -4.07
N GLN A 79 3.63 6.59 -2.90
CA GLN A 79 4.35 7.06 -1.71
C GLN A 79 5.29 5.97 -1.19
N ILE A 80 4.82 4.72 -1.08
CA ILE A 80 5.63 3.58 -0.66
C ILE A 80 6.78 3.35 -1.66
N TYR A 81 6.50 3.36 -2.96
CA TYR A 81 7.54 3.29 -4.00
C TYR A 81 8.62 4.35 -3.79
N THR A 82 8.20 5.60 -3.54
CA THR A 82 9.13 6.71 -3.36
C THR A 82 9.95 6.56 -2.08
N ALA A 83 9.34 6.13 -0.98
CA ALA A 83 10.02 5.88 0.28
C ALA A 83 11.12 4.82 0.11
N LEU A 84 10.80 3.69 -0.51
CA LEU A 84 11.76 2.61 -0.80
C LEU A 84 12.87 3.07 -1.76
N ARG A 85 12.53 3.80 -2.84
CA ARG A 85 13.55 4.33 -3.78
C ARG A 85 14.46 5.40 -3.19
N SER A 86 14.02 6.09 -2.16
CA SER A 86 14.80 7.12 -1.45
C SER A 86 15.65 6.55 -0.32
N TYR A 87 15.46 5.30 0.01
CA TYR A 87 16.23 4.62 1.05
C TYR A 87 17.70 4.50 0.64
N GLN A 88 18.63 4.68 1.59
CA GLN A 88 20.06 4.74 1.28
C GLN A 88 20.74 3.36 1.29
N GLY A 89 20.11 2.33 1.89
CA GLY A 89 20.59 0.95 1.84
C GLY A 89 20.02 0.20 0.64
N ASN A 90 20.39 -1.08 0.50
CA ASN A 90 19.84 -1.92 -0.57
C ASN A 90 18.40 -2.33 -0.24
N VAL A 91 17.53 -2.24 -1.24
CA VAL A 91 16.14 -2.70 -1.16
C VAL A 91 15.99 -3.98 -1.97
N ILE A 92 15.74 -5.09 -1.29
CA ILE A 92 15.50 -6.40 -1.92
C ILE A 92 14.00 -6.68 -1.83
N VAL A 93 13.33 -6.78 -2.97
CA VAL A 93 11.91 -7.12 -3.04
C VAL A 93 11.74 -8.59 -3.37
N ASN A 94 10.94 -9.30 -2.59
CA ASN A 94 10.51 -10.66 -2.84
C ASN A 94 9.01 -10.68 -3.15
N VAL A 95 8.62 -11.07 -4.34
CA VAL A 95 7.22 -11.36 -4.64
C VAL A 95 6.94 -12.80 -4.19
N VAL A 96 6.31 -12.95 -3.04
CA VAL A 96 6.10 -14.27 -2.39
C VAL A 96 4.75 -14.91 -2.74
N GLY A 97 3.84 -14.14 -3.35
CA GLY A 97 2.54 -14.62 -3.78
C GLY A 97 2.06 -13.86 -5.01
N LEU A 98 1.44 -12.71 -4.81
CA LEU A 98 0.95 -11.84 -5.88
C LEU A 98 1.45 -10.40 -5.66
N ALA A 99 1.96 -9.78 -6.71
CA ALA A 99 2.17 -8.35 -6.77
C ALA A 99 1.32 -7.76 -7.90
N ALA A 100 0.10 -7.32 -7.60
CA ALA A 100 -0.82 -6.80 -8.60
C ALA A 100 -1.06 -5.29 -8.45
N SER A 101 -1.29 -4.60 -9.57
CA SER A 101 -1.70 -3.19 -9.56
C SER A 101 -0.72 -2.30 -8.78
N ALA A 102 -1.18 -1.53 -7.77
CA ALA A 102 -0.30 -0.69 -6.95
C ALA A 102 0.84 -1.47 -6.27
N ALA A 103 0.65 -2.78 -5.95
CA ALA A 103 1.70 -3.61 -5.38
C ALA A 103 2.81 -3.93 -6.39
N SER A 104 2.47 -4.07 -7.69
CA SER A 104 3.49 -4.23 -8.72
C SER A 104 4.32 -2.96 -8.93
N VAL A 105 3.72 -1.78 -8.73
CA VAL A 105 4.47 -0.51 -8.73
C VAL A 105 5.47 -0.48 -7.58
N ILE A 106 5.04 -0.88 -6.37
CA ILE A 106 5.91 -0.98 -5.20
C ILE A 106 7.07 -1.95 -5.47
N ALA A 107 6.81 -3.09 -6.12
CA ALA A 107 7.84 -4.06 -6.45
C ALA A 107 8.98 -3.45 -7.32
N MET A 108 8.65 -2.50 -8.19
CA MET A 108 9.66 -1.80 -9.02
C MET A 108 10.59 -0.89 -8.22
N ALA A 109 10.36 -0.69 -6.95
CA ALA A 109 11.26 0.08 -6.09
C ALA A 109 12.51 -0.70 -5.69
N GLY A 110 12.49 -2.03 -5.77
CA GLY A 110 13.61 -2.87 -5.39
C GLY A 110 14.84 -2.68 -6.30
N ASP A 111 16.01 -2.57 -5.66
CA ASP A 111 17.28 -2.66 -6.36
C ASP A 111 17.44 -4.08 -6.94
N LYS A 112 16.98 -5.07 -6.20
CA LYS A 112 16.82 -6.45 -6.66
C LYS A 112 15.38 -6.93 -6.41
N VAL A 113 14.74 -7.43 -7.47
CA VAL A 113 13.38 -7.99 -7.43
C VAL A 113 13.45 -9.49 -7.69
N ARG A 114 12.97 -10.28 -6.75
CA ARG A 114 12.95 -11.74 -6.83
C ARG A 114 11.51 -12.25 -6.77
N MET A 115 11.22 -13.28 -7.54
CA MET A 115 9.90 -13.89 -7.55
C MET A 115 9.93 -15.33 -7.08
N SER A 116 8.98 -15.72 -6.23
CA SER A 116 8.75 -17.15 -5.95
C SER A 116 8.32 -17.85 -7.25
N PRO A 117 8.73 -19.11 -7.50
CA PRO A 117 8.32 -19.85 -8.71
C PRO A 117 6.80 -19.93 -8.91
N THR A 118 6.02 -19.82 -7.82
CA THR A 118 4.56 -19.88 -7.83
C THR A 118 3.89 -18.51 -7.74
N SER A 119 4.67 -17.43 -7.69
CA SER A 119 4.13 -16.07 -7.59
C SER A 119 3.77 -15.51 -8.96
N GLN A 120 2.94 -14.46 -8.93
CA GLN A 120 2.50 -13.75 -10.12
C GLN A 120 2.72 -12.25 -9.96
N LEU A 121 2.88 -11.57 -11.10
CA LEU A 121 2.91 -10.12 -11.18
C LEU A 121 1.86 -9.65 -12.19
N MET A 122 1.08 -8.61 -11.86
CA MET A 122 0.05 -8.08 -12.75
C MET A 122 0.13 -6.57 -12.82
N ILE A 123 0.08 -6.07 -14.06
CA ILE A 123 0.04 -4.64 -14.35
C ILE A 123 -1.21 -4.29 -15.15
N HIS A 124 -1.86 -3.21 -14.78
CA HIS A 124 -3.02 -2.68 -15.49
C HIS A 124 -3.11 -1.16 -15.38
N LYS A 125 -4.00 -0.54 -16.16
CA LYS A 125 -4.31 0.89 -16.06
C LYS A 125 -5.05 1.21 -14.76
N ALA A 126 -4.84 2.45 -14.28
CA ALA A 126 -5.56 2.96 -13.12
C ALA A 126 -7.07 3.00 -13.37
N MET A 127 -7.85 2.59 -12.36
CA MET A 127 -9.31 2.59 -12.40
C MET A 127 -9.88 3.49 -11.30
N THR A 128 -11.02 4.08 -11.57
CA THR A 128 -11.80 4.84 -10.58
C THR A 128 -13.28 4.75 -10.86
N SER A 129 -14.08 4.93 -9.83
CA SER A 129 -15.52 5.13 -9.96
C SER A 129 -15.82 6.63 -9.84
N SER A 130 -16.54 7.21 -10.81
CA SER A 130 -16.90 8.61 -10.81
C SER A 130 -18.35 8.81 -11.24
N TYR A 131 -18.96 9.88 -10.74
CA TYR A 131 -20.30 10.32 -11.12
C TYR A 131 -20.26 11.79 -11.50
N GLY A 132 -20.93 12.16 -12.58
CA GLY A 132 -20.98 13.53 -13.06
C GLY A 132 -21.54 13.63 -14.48
N ASN A 133 -21.46 14.82 -15.07
CA ASN A 133 -21.84 15.08 -16.46
C ASN A 133 -20.70 14.71 -17.43
N ALA A 134 -20.91 14.89 -18.74
CA ALA A 134 -19.93 14.55 -19.77
C ALA A 134 -18.58 15.27 -19.59
N ASP A 135 -18.60 16.55 -19.18
CA ASP A 135 -17.37 17.32 -18.96
C ASP A 135 -16.59 16.78 -17.76
N ASP A 136 -17.28 16.34 -16.69
CA ASP A 136 -16.67 15.74 -15.52
C ASP A 136 -16.03 14.38 -15.89
N MET A 137 -16.70 13.56 -16.70
CA MET A 137 -16.13 12.29 -17.19
C MET A 137 -14.89 12.53 -18.06
N ASN A 138 -14.89 13.53 -18.92
CA ASN A 138 -13.73 13.89 -19.73
C ASN A 138 -12.54 14.34 -18.86
N LYS A 139 -12.78 15.09 -17.78
CA LYS A 139 -11.74 15.47 -16.81
C LYS A 139 -11.18 14.23 -16.11
N VAL A 140 -12.03 13.34 -15.60
CA VAL A 140 -11.61 12.09 -14.96
C VAL A 140 -10.77 11.24 -15.91
N SER A 141 -11.20 11.06 -17.16
CA SER A 141 -10.43 10.33 -18.17
C SER A 141 -9.05 10.96 -18.40
N SER A 142 -8.98 12.29 -18.47
CA SER A 142 -7.70 13.01 -18.62
C SER A 142 -6.77 12.81 -17.42
N VAL A 143 -7.32 12.78 -16.20
CA VAL A 143 -6.55 12.52 -14.97
C VAL A 143 -6.03 11.09 -14.96
N LEU A 144 -6.89 10.11 -15.25
CA LEU A 144 -6.49 8.69 -15.32
C LEU A 144 -5.35 8.47 -16.33
N SER A 145 -5.42 9.10 -17.50
CA SER A 145 -4.36 9.01 -18.50
C SER A 145 -3.01 9.56 -18.00
N LYS A 146 -3.01 10.57 -17.14
CA LYS A 146 -1.78 11.08 -16.52
C LYS A 146 -1.27 10.14 -15.42
N VAL A 147 -2.18 9.56 -14.64
CA VAL A 147 -1.83 8.53 -13.64
C VAL A 147 -1.19 7.33 -14.32
N ASP A 148 -1.77 6.84 -15.41
CA ASP A 148 -1.20 5.73 -16.20
C ASP A 148 0.24 6.03 -16.67
N GLN A 149 0.48 7.25 -17.17
CA GLN A 149 1.83 7.67 -17.58
C GLN A 149 2.82 7.69 -16.41
N SER A 150 2.37 8.13 -15.23
CA SER A 150 3.19 8.15 -14.02
C SER A 150 3.54 6.74 -13.54
N ILE A 151 2.56 5.84 -13.52
CA ILE A 151 2.77 4.42 -13.17
C ILE A 151 3.71 3.76 -14.18
N ALA A 152 3.47 3.97 -15.48
CA ALA A 152 4.29 3.42 -16.54
C ALA A 152 5.78 3.83 -16.43
N SER A 153 6.05 5.00 -15.84
CA SER A 153 7.44 5.45 -15.62
C SER A 153 8.19 4.56 -14.61
N ALA A 154 7.52 4.02 -13.61
CA ALA A 154 8.14 3.08 -12.66
C ALA A 154 8.52 1.76 -13.36
N TYR A 155 7.60 1.21 -14.15
CA TYR A 155 7.88 0.00 -14.95
C TYR A 155 8.98 0.23 -15.97
N GLN A 156 8.94 1.38 -16.67
CA GLN A 156 10.00 1.74 -17.64
C GLN A 156 11.36 1.85 -16.97
N ALA A 157 11.44 2.44 -15.79
CA ALA A 157 12.70 2.59 -15.06
C ALA A 157 13.30 1.22 -14.68
N LYS A 158 12.47 0.23 -14.34
CA LYS A 158 12.92 -1.12 -14.00
C LYS A 158 13.26 -1.96 -15.22
N THR A 159 12.39 -1.98 -16.24
CA THR A 159 12.49 -2.90 -17.38
C THR A 159 13.35 -2.36 -18.54
N GLY A 160 13.54 -1.04 -18.64
CA GLY A 160 14.12 -0.39 -19.81
C GLY A 160 13.22 -0.37 -21.06
N MET A 161 11.98 -0.86 -20.96
CA MET A 161 11.01 -0.89 -22.07
C MET A 161 10.60 0.53 -22.47
N LYS A 162 10.10 0.67 -23.70
CA LYS A 162 9.49 1.94 -24.12
C LYS A 162 8.16 2.14 -23.39
N GLN A 163 7.89 3.40 -23.02
CA GLN A 163 6.64 3.74 -22.33
C GLN A 163 5.39 3.31 -23.11
N THR A 164 5.42 3.36 -24.45
CA THR A 164 4.30 2.92 -25.30
C THR A 164 4.01 1.44 -25.14
N ASP A 165 5.04 0.61 -24.99
CA ASP A 165 4.89 -0.84 -24.87
C ASP A 165 4.38 -1.19 -23.48
N VAL A 166 4.92 -0.53 -22.44
CA VAL A 166 4.41 -0.64 -21.06
C VAL A 166 2.93 -0.23 -20.97
N LEU A 167 2.55 0.93 -21.56
CA LEU A 167 1.15 1.39 -21.56
C LEU A 167 0.22 0.42 -22.29
N LYS A 168 0.71 -0.26 -23.33
CA LYS A 168 -0.04 -1.31 -24.01
C LYS A 168 -0.23 -2.52 -23.10
N MET A 169 0.83 -3.03 -22.47
CA MET A 169 0.72 -4.12 -21.50
C MET A 169 -0.24 -3.79 -20.34
N MET A 170 -0.21 -2.53 -19.83
CA MET A 170 -1.17 -2.07 -18.82
C MET A 170 -2.60 -2.04 -19.36
N GLN A 171 -2.80 -1.69 -20.63
CA GLN A 171 -4.13 -1.69 -21.26
C GLN A 171 -4.68 -3.12 -21.40
N ASP A 172 -3.81 -4.07 -21.72
CA ASP A 172 -4.15 -5.47 -21.94
C ASP A 172 -4.26 -6.25 -20.62
N GLU A 173 -4.10 -5.59 -19.46
CA GLU A 173 -4.11 -6.21 -18.12
C GLU A 173 -3.17 -7.42 -18.07
N THR A 174 -1.88 -7.16 -18.19
CA THR A 174 -0.89 -8.23 -18.38
C THR A 174 -0.58 -8.94 -17.05
N TRP A 175 -0.84 -10.23 -17.02
CA TRP A 175 -0.44 -11.16 -15.98
C TRP A 175 0.87 -11.85 -16.37
N MET A 176 1.79 -11.97 -15.42
CA MET A 176 3.13 -12.55 -15.66
C MET A 176 3.42 -13.61 -14.61
N THR A 177 3.90 -14.76 -15.07
CA THR A 177 4.58 -15.74 -14.23
C THR A 177 5.93 -15.22 -13.78
N ALA A 178 6.63 -15.94 -12.89
CA ALA A 178 7.99 -15.58 -12.50
C ALA A 178 8.94 -15.55 -13.72
N ASP A 179 8.80 -16.54 -14.62
CA ASP A 179 9.61 -16.63 -15.85
C ASP A 179 9.33 -15.44 -16.80
N ASP A 180 8.06 -15.09 -17.00
CA ASP A 180 7.69 -13.93 -17.83
C ASP A 180 8.24 -12.64 -17.25
N ALA A 181 8.13 -12.46 -15.95
CA ALA A 181 8.60 -11.25 -15.26
C ALA A 181 10.12 -11.09 -15.39
N VAL A 182 10.87 -12.17 -15.24
CA VAL A 182 12.33 -12.15 -15.44
C VAL A 182 12.67 -11.88 -16.91
N ARG A 183 12.04 -12.60 -17.85
CA ARG A 183 12.24 -12.41 -19.29
C ARG A 183 11.94 -11.00 -19.76
N LEU A 184 10.93 -10.33 -19.17
CA LEU A 184 10.51 -8.98 -19.51
C LEU A 184 11.21 -7.89 -18.67
N GLY A 185 12.05 -8.27 -17.70
CA GLY A 185 12.83 -7.35 -16.89
C GLY A 185 12.06 -6.71 -15.70
N PHE A 186 10.88 -7.21 -15.35
CA PHE A 186 10.15 -6.80 -14.14
C PHE A 186 10.73 -7.43 -12.88
N ALA A 187 11.37 -8.60 -13.01
CA ALA A 187 12.12 -9.26 -11.95
C ALA A 187 13.54 -9.56 -12.41
N ASP A 188 14.44 -9.73 -11.44
CA ASP A 188 15.86 -10.00 -11.69
C ASP A 188 16.18 -11.48 -11.60
N GLU A 189 15.44 -12.24 -10.76
CA GLU A 189 15.67 -13.69 -10.57
C GLU A 189 14.45 -14.41 -10.01
N ILE A 190 14.42 -15.72 -10.22
CA ILE A 190 13.45 -16.62 -9.58
C ILE A 190 14.10 -17.18 -8.32
N MET A 191 13.38 -17.11 -7.20
CA MET A 191 13.84 -17.64 -5.90
C MET A 191 13.96 -19.16 -5.97
N PHE A 192 14.96 -19.71 -5.25
CA PHE A 192 15.18 -21.16 -5.12
C PHE A 192 15.59 -21.88 -6.41
N SER A 193 15.85 -21.17 -7.52
CA SER A 193 16.50 -21.76 -8.68
C SER A 193 17.97 -22.07 -8.32
N ASN A 194 18.39 -23.30 -8.55
CA ASN A 194 19.80 -23.65 -8.47
C ASN A 194 20.51 -23.06 -9.68
N ASP A 195 21.70 -22.46 -9.49
CA ASP A 195 22.49 -21.84 -10.58
C ASP A 195 22.95 -22.85 -11.68
N ASP A 196 22.61 -24.13 -11.52
CA ASP A 196 23.01 -25.21 -12.43
C ASP A 196 22.00 -25.48 -13.59
N ASP A 197 20.81 -24.83 -13.61
CA ASP A 197 19.76 -25.09 -14.62
C ASP A 197 19.69 -24.05 -15.74
N ASN A 198 20.82 -23.44 -16.12
CA ASN A 198 20.87 -22.45 -17.20
C ASN A 198 20.82 -23.04 -18.63
N ASP A 199 20.34 -24.25 -18.83
CA ASP A 199 20.10 -24.87 -20.13
C ASP A 199 18.62 -25.32 -20.27
N ALA A 200 17.66 -24.41 -20.12
CA ALA A 200 16.30 -24.68 -20.57
C ALA A 200 16.12 -23.98 -21.92
N ASP A 201 16.06 -24.79 -22.96
CA ASP A 201 15.62 -24.41 -24.31
C ASP A 201 14.37 -23.54 -24.24
N ALA A 202 14.51 -22.31 -24.73
CA ALA A 202 13.38 -21.43 -24.97
C ALA A 202 12.57 -21.99 -26.16
N ASP A 203 11.77 -23.01 -25.92
CA ASP A 203 10.67 -23.32 -26.79
C ASP A 203 9.63 -22.20 -26.65
N ASP A 204 9.54 -21.41 -27.69
CA ASP A 204 8.54 -20.37 -27.91
C ASP A 204 7.14 -21.02 -27.90
N PRO A 205 6.33 -20.89 -26.83
CA PRO A 205 4.95 -21.33 -26.91
C PRO A 205 4.17 -20.30 -27.70
N ASP A 206 3.66 -20.72 -28.85
CA ASP A 206 2.66 -20.05 -29.66
C ASP A 206 1.82 -19.06 -28.83
N THR A 207 1.84 -17.80 -29.23
CA THR A 207 0.94 -16.77 -28.75
C THR A 207 -0.48 -17.13 -29.18
N ASP A 208 -1.12 -18.00 -28.41
CA ASP A 208 -2.55 -18.19 -28.52
C ASP A 208 -3.27 -17.02 -27.84
N ASP A 209 -4.09 -16.35 -28.64
CA ASP A 209 -4.96 -15.24 -28.28
C ASP A 209 -5.99 -15.64 -27.18
N GLY A 210 -5.52 -16.00 -25.99
CA GLY A 210 -6.36 -16.38 -24.85
C GLY A 210 -7.11 -15.22 -24.17
N ASN A 211 -7.38 -14.13 -24.88
CA ASN A 211 -7.97 -12.91 -24.29
C ASN A 211 -9.47 -13.03 -23.92
N ASP A 212 -10.13 -14.10 -24.37
CA ASP A 212 -11.59 -14.29 -24.12
C ASP A 212 -11.91 -15.09 -22.85
N VAL A 213 -10.93 -15.69 -22.16
CA VAL A 213 -11.17 -16.54 -20.97
C VAL A 213 -10.90 -15.81 -19.66
N VAL A 214 -10.16 -14.71 -19.70
CA VAL A 214 -9.72 -13.99 -18.49
C VAL A 214 -10.88 -13.27 -17.80
N ASP A 215 -11.92 -12.89 -18.56
CA ASP A 215 -13.08 -12.14 -18.03
C ASP A 215 -14.00 -12.98 -17.11
N GLN A 216 -13.80 -14.29 -17.02
CA GLN A 216 -14.57 -15.19 -16.15
C GLN A 216 -13.75 -15.83 -15.02
N LEU A 217 -12.44 -15.68 -15.01
CA LEU A 217 -11.61 -16.13 -13.89
C LEU A 217 -11.60 -15.04 -12.83
N GLN A 218 -12.57 -15.10 -11.93
CA GLN A 218 -12.51 -14.38 -10.67
C GLN A 218 -11.37 -14.98 -9.82
N PHE A 219 -10.13 -14.67 -10.17
CA PHE A 219 -9.08 -14.67 -9.15
C PHE A 219 -9.51 -13.66 -8.08
N ALA A 220 -9.56 -14.06 -6.81
CA ALA A 220 -9.99 -13.22 -5.70
C ALA A 220 -9.14 -11.93 -5.52
N ALA A 221 -8.32 -11.61 -6.51
CA ALA A 221 -7.36 -10.53 -6.56
C ALA A 221 -7.99 -9.13 -6.66
N ALA A 222 -9.18 -8.98 -7.20
CA ALA A 222 -9.62 -7.67 -7.69
C ALA A 222 -10.79 -7.03 -6.94
N THR A 223 -11.30 -7.55 -5.84
CA THR A 223 -12.65 -7.19 -5.42
C THR A 223 -12.91 -6.71 -4.01
N THR A 224 -11.89 -6.34 -3.25
CA THR A 224 -12.18 -5.50 -2.09
C THR A 224 -11.96 -4.05 -2.49
N PRO A 225 -13.02 -3.32 -2.89
CA PRO A 225 -12.85 -1.94 -3.27
C PRO A 225 -12.32 -1.16 -2.08
N VAL A 226 -11.31 -0.32 -2.31
CA VAL A 226 -10.87 0.66 -1.32
C VAL A 226 -12.11 1.47 -0.90
N PRO A 227 -12.41 1.60 0.39
CA PRO A 227 -13.53 2.40 0.83
C PRO A 227 -13.42 3.82 0.28
N ARG A 228 -14.55 4.38 -0.16
CA ARG A 228 -14.56 5.76 -0.62
C ARG A 228 -14.19 6.70 0.52
N LYS A 229 -13.45 7.77 0.20
CA LYS A 229 -12.94 8.73 1.19
C LYS A 229 -14.05 9.30 2.10
N ASP A 230 -15.27 9.54 1.56
CA ASP A 230 -16.41 9.99 2.35
C ASP A 230 -16.77 8.99 3.47
N LYS A 231 -16.65 7.68 3.21
CA LYS A 231 -16.91 6.63 4.22
C LYS A 231 -15.80 6.53 5.26
N VAL A 232 -14.57 6.74 4.85
CA VAL A 232 -13.42 6.79 5.76
C VAL A 232 -13.54 8.01 6.68
N ASP A 233 -13.86 9.18 6.13
CA ASP A 233 -14.07 10.41 6.90
C ASP A 233 -15.22 10.27 7.91
N ASP A 234 -16.36 9.65 7.50
CA ASP A 234 -17.49 9.34 8.39
C ASP A 234 -17.06 8.39 9.53
N PHE A 235 -16.25 7.38 9.22
CA PHE A 235 -15.72 6.45 10.21
C PHE A 235 -14.80 7.14 11.21
N ILE A 236 -13.86 7.97 10.75
CA ILE A 236 -12.95 8.73 11.61
C ILE A 236 -13.73 9.69 12.53
N LYS A 237 -14.77 10.36 12.01
CA LYS A 237 -15.66 11.21 12.82
C LYS A 237 -16.37 10.38 13.89
N MET A 238 -16.87 9.20 13.55
CA MET A 238 -17.51 8.29 14.50
C MET A 238 -16.53 7.85 15.60
N MET A 239 -15.31 7.49 15.25
CA MET A 239 -14.27 7.07 16.20
C MET A 239 -13.93 8.21 17.17
N LYS A 240 -13.68 9.42 16.67
CA LYS A 240 -13.44 10.60 17.52
C LYS A 240 -14.59 10.89 18.49
N MET A 241 -15.84 10.69 18.03
CA MET A 241 -17.02 10.84 18.88
C MET A 241 -17.09 9.76 19.96
N MET A 242 -16.78 8.51 19.63
CA MET A 242 -16.75 7.41 20.61
C MET A 242 -15.67 7.63 21.68
N ASP A 243 -14.47 8.06 21.30
CA ASP A 243 -13.38 8.38 22.22
C ASP A 243 -13.76 9.54 23.16
N PHE A 244 -14.41 10.57 22.61
CA PHE A 244 -14.95 11.66 23.43
C PHE A 244 -15.96 11.19 24.44
N LEU A 245 -16.95 10.38 24.03
CA LEU A 245 -17.98 9.82 24.93
C LEU A 245 -17.38 8.92 26.02
N LYS A 246 -16.37 8.12 25.65
CA LYS A 246 -15.63 7.28 26.60
C LYS A 246 -14.88 8.12 27.63
N SER A 247 -14.20 9.18 27.19
CA SER A 247 -13.47 10.10 28.08
C SER A 247 -14.40 10.83 29.06
N GLU A 248 -15.63 11.16 28.66
CA GLU A 248 -16.63 11.79 29.54
C GLU A 248 -17.25 10.77 30.52
N SER A 249 -17.44 9.51 30.10
CA SER A 249 -17.89 8.43 30.95
C SER A 249 -16.86 8.14 32.06
N ASP A 250 -15.58 8.10 31.74
CA ASP A 250 -14.52 7.86 32.72
C ASP A 250 -14.39 9.02 33.73
N LYS A 251 -14.62 10.26 33.31
CA LYS A 251 -14.64 11.43 34.18
C LYS A 251 -15.88 11.40 35.14
N SER A 252 -17.04 10.89 34.68
CA SER A 252 -18.25 10.81 35.51
C SER A 252 -18.12 9.74 36.58
N GLN A 253 -17.38 8.65 36.34
CA GLN A 253 -17.13 7.61 37.32
C GLN A 253 -16.16 8.03 38.44
N HIS A 254 -15.32 9.03 38.20
CA HIS A 254 -14.38 9.57 39.23
C HIS A 254 -14.94 10.74 40.02
N SER A 255 -16.14 11.28 39.68
CA SER A 255 -16.72 12.42 40.37
C SER A 255 -17.77 12.06 41.43
N ASP A 256 -18.15 10.77 41.59
CA ASP A 256 -19.23 10.33 42.50
C ASP A 256 -18.76 9.97 43.91
N SER A 257 -17.74 10.68 44.44
CA SER A 257 -17.38 10.61 45.86
C SER A 257 -17.58 11.93 46.62
N ASN A 258 -18.31 12.89 46.12
CA ASN A 258 -18.81 14.04 46.94
C ASN A 258 -19.58 15.03 46.04
N LYS A 259 -20.89 14.97 46.02
CA LYS A 259 -21.74 16.19 45.97
C LYS A 259 -23.21 15.91 46.16
N THR A 260 -23.72 16.59 47.16
CA THR A 260 -25.11 16.86 47.50
C THR A 260 -25.89 17.45 46.33
N ILE A 261 -27.13 16.94 46.16
CA ILE A 261 -28.13 17.32 45.16
C ILE A 261 -28.52 18.80 45.35
N VAL A 262 -28.34 19.60 44.30
CA VAL A 262 -29.06 20.88 44.12
C VAL A 262 -29.64 20.88 42.70
N THR A 263 -30.96 20.75 42.63
CA THR A 263 -31.78 20.92 41.43
C THR A 263 -31.83 22.39 41.00
N LYS A 264 -31.38 22.73 39.83
CA LYS A 264 -31.83 23.90 39.05
C LYS A 264 -31.92 23.53 37.57
N SER A 265 -33.14 23.65 37.05
CA SER A 265 -33.45 23.59 35.62
C SER A 265 -32.99 24.88 34.95
N ASP A 266 -32.03 24.79 34.07
CA ASP A 266 -31.76 25.84 33.08
C ASP A 266 -31.46 25.19 31.69
N THR A 267 -32.21 25.68 30.70
CA THR A 267 -32.24 25.28 29.31
C THR A 267 -31.00 25.76 28.54
N HIS A 268 -29.83 25.45 29.00
CA HIS A 268 -28.60 25.57 28.24
C HIS A 268 -28.13 24.21 27.75
N LYS A 269 -27.90 24.06 26.43
CA LYS A 269 -27.22 22.88 25.89
C LYS A 269 -25.97 22.62 26.75
N SER A 270 -25.79 21.39 27.21
CA SER A 270 -24.61 21.03 27.99
C SER A 270 -23.35 21.30 27.19
N LEU A 271 -22.25 21.59 27.88
CA LEU A 271 -20.93 21.78 27.23
C LEU A 271 -20.57 20.58 26.33
N THR A 272 -21.00 19.41 26.72
CA THR A 272 -20.87 18.15 25.98
C THR A 272 -21.62 18.21 24.65
N GLN A 273 -22.84 18.74 24.65
CA GLN A 273 -23.66 18.88 23.45
C GLN A 273 -23.08 19.93 22.49
N GLN A 274 -22.54 21.03 23.02
CA GLN A 274 -21.90 22.07 22.21
C GLN A 274 -20.62 21.56 21.54
N LYS A 275 -19.81 20.76 22.25
CA LYS A 275 -18.61 20.13 21.68
C LYS A 275 -18.95 19.05 20.67
N LEU A 276 -20.03 18.26 20.91
CA LEU A 276 -20.52 17.27 19.96
C LEU A 276 -20.98 17.91 18.66
N ASP A 277 -21.76 19.01 18.77
CA ASP A 277 -22.23 19.79 17.62
C ASP A 277 -21.04 20.40 16.83
N SER A 278 -19.94 20.77 17.49
CA SER A 278 -18.71 21.25 16.85
C SER A 278 -17.97 20.15 16.07
N LEU A 279 -17.90 18.93 16.63
CA LEU A 279 -17.22 17.80 15.99
C LEU A 279 -17.98 17.22 14.77
N LEU A 280 -19.29 17.49 14.68
CA LEU A 280 -20.14 17.03 13.57
C LEU A 280 -20.20 18.03 12.39
N ASN A 281 -19.73 19.28 12.58
CA ASN A 281 -19.83 20.35 11.59
C ASN A 281 -18.46 20.75 10.98
N ASP A 282 -17.36 20.10 11.38
CA ASP A 282 -16.03 20.14 10.76
C ASP A 282 -15.82 18.91 9.85
#